data_d30824e6a222da0172ff094b853281fa
#
_entry.id   d30824e6a222da0172ff094b853281fa
#
_cell.length_a   1.000
_cell.length_b   1.000
_cell.length_c   1.000
_cell.angle_alpha   90.00
_cell.angle_beta   90.00
_cell.angle_gamma   90.00
#
_symmetry.space_group_name_H-M   'P 1'
#
loop_
_entity.id
_entity.type
_entity.pdbx_description
1 polymer ?
#
loop_
_entity_poly.entity_id
_entity_poly.type
_entity_poly.pdbx_seq_one_letter_code
_entity_poly.pdbx_strand_id
1 'polypeptide(L)'
;MAVADLYYVEDDPGIAMLVKEYLEHKDFKVTIFVTLAQAGQALKEHIPTLVLLDWNMPDGRGDGLCRWIRRNWKELPIIFLTVRGDCADIVSGFGNGADDYIVKPFELEVLHSRILALLRRTGNVAGQYLSCDGIRMDLNRHTVFQRLEEIFLSEAEYQLLLCLMQNKGKTVTREKILEQIWDANGNYVNNNTLTVTMKRLRDKLHQPVCLKTVRSVGYRMEDTL
;
A
#
# COMPACT_ATOMS: atom_id res chain seq x y z
N MET A 1 5.40 -7.56 8.70
CA MET A 1 4.67 -6.82 7.65
C MET A 1 4.79 -7.63 6.38
N ALA A 2 3.75 -7.74 5.56
CA ALA A 2 3.89 -8.37 4.24
C ALA A 2 4.79 -7.45 3.39
N VAL A 3 5.94 -7.96 2.97
CA VAL A 3 6.87 -7.27 2.07
C VAL A 3 6.22 -7.22 0.70
N ALA A 4 6.15 -6.05 0.05
CA ALA A 4 5.60 -5.95 -1.30
C ALA A 4 6.53 -6.67 -2.28
N ASP A 5 5.96 -7.62 -3.03
CA ASP A 5 6.66 -8.47 -3.97
C ASP A 5 6.60 -7.86 -5.37
N LEU A 6 7.76 -7.60 -5.97
CA LEU A 6 7.91 -6.98 -7.27
C LEU A 6 8.54 -7.94 -8.27
N TYR A 7 7.96 -8.04 -9.45
CA TYR A 7 8.61 -8.65 -10.60
C TYR A 7 9.29 -7.56 -11.43
N TYR A 8 10.57 -7.76 -11.71
CA TYR A 8 11.35 -6.84 -12.54
C TYR A 8 11.87 -7.58 -13.78
N VAL A 9 11.40 -7.17 -14.95
CA VAL A 9 11.76 -7.76 -16.24
C VAL A 9 12.75 -6.82 -16.91
N GLU A 10 14.02 -7.22 -16.96
CA GLU A 10 15.17 -6.42 -17.43
C GLU A 10 16.27 -7.38 -17.87
N ASP A 11 16.82 -7.19 -19.06
CA ASP A 11 17.87 -8.03 -19.61
C ASP A 11 19.29 -7.52 -19.30
N ASP A 12 19.45 -6.22 -18.97
CA ASP A 12 20.73 -5.69 -18.52
C ASP A 12 21.00 -6.08 -17.06
N PRO A 13 22.02 -6.94 -16.80
CA PRO A 13 22.27 -7.41 -15.44
C PRO A 13 22.77 -6.31 -14.49
N GLY A 14 23.44 -5.27 -15.02
CA GLY A 14 23.94 -4.15 -14.21
C GLY A 14 22.79 -3.28 -13.71
N ILE A 15 21.87 -2.93 -14.61
CA ILE A 15 20.68 -2.15 -14.27
C ILE A 15 19.78 -2.98 -13.34
N ALA A 16 19.55 -4.24 -13.67
CA ALA A 16 18.70 -5.14 -12.89
C ALA A 16 19.16 -5.28 -11.44
N MET A 17 20.47 -5.50 -11.23
CA MET A 17 21.01 -5.64 -9.88
C MET A 17 20.98 -4.32 -9.10
N LEU A 18 21.33 -3.20 -9.72
CA LEU A 18 21.30 -1.89 -9.09
C LEU A 18 19.89 -1.54 -8.58
N VAL A 19 18.88 -1.71 -9.42
CA VAL A 19 17.47 -1.46 -9.06
C VAL A 19 17.01 -2.42 -7.97
N LYS A 20 17.35 -3.71 -8.08
CA LYS A 20 17.01 -4.72 -7.08
C LYS A 20 17.58 -4.36 -5.72
N GLU A 21 18.89 -4.13 -5.62
CA GLU A 21 19.55 -3.78 -4.35
C GLU A 21 18.92 -2.53 -3.71
N TYR A 22 18.68 -1.50 -4.51
CA TYR A 22 18.06 -0.28 -4.02
C TYR A 22 16.65 -0.52 -3.47
N LEU A 23 15.80 -1.26 -4.20
CA LEU A 23 14.42 -1.52 -3.78
C LEU A 23 14.35 -2.50 -2.59
N GLU A 24 15.26 -3.47 -2.50
CA GLU A 24 15.35 -4.37 -1.34
C GLU A 24 15.74 -3.62 -0.06
N HIS A 25 16.59 -2.57 -0.14
CA HIS A 25 16.85 -1.67 0.99
C HIS A 25 15.64 -0.79 1.37
N LYS A 26 14.61 -0.75 0.54
CA LYS A 26 13.33 -0.07 0.79
C LYS A 26 12.19 -1.03 1.18
N ASP A 27 12.54 -2.21 1.69
CA ASP A 27 11.62 -3.25 2.15
C ASP A 27 10.71 -3.85 1.05
N PHE A 28 11.16 -3.84 -0.20
CA PHE A 28 10.54 -4.62 -1.28
C PHE A 28 11.25 -5.96 -1.43
N LYS A 29 10.54 -6.97 -1.93
CA LYS A 29 11.12 -8.22 -2.41
C LYS A 29 11.13 -8.18 -3.93
N VAL A 30 12.31 -8.25 -4.58
CA VAL A 30 12.43 -8.10 -6.02
C VAL A 30 12.91 -9.40 -6.67
N THR A 31 12.09 -9.91 -7.60
CA THR A 31 12.47 -11.05 -8.45
C THR A 31 12.74 -10.56 -9.87
N ILE A 32 13.96 -10.82 -10.38
CA ILE A 32 14.41 -10.41 -11.72
C ILE A 32 14.10 -11.51 -12.72
N PHE A 33 13.63 -11.11 -13.91
CA PHE A 33 13.48 -11.97 -15.10
C PHE A 33 14.21 -11.34 -16.28
N VAL A 34 15.02 -12.10 -16.97
CA VAL A 34 15.81 -11.61 -18.11
C VAL A 34 15.12 -11.81 -19.46
N THR A 35 13.91 -12.40 -19.46
CA THR A 35 13.07 -12.55 -20.64
C THR A 35 11.58 -12.40 -20.30
N LEU A 36 10.78 -11.98 -21.29
CA LEU A 36 9.32 -11.92 -21.18
C LEU A 36 8.70 -13.31 -20.92
N ALA A 37 9.28 -14.35 -21.55
CA ALA A 37 8.81 -15.72 -21.40
C ALA A 37 8.93 -16.22 -19.95
N GLN A 38 10.07 -15.95 -19.29
CA GLN A 38 10.27 -16.30 -17.88
C GLN A 38 9.29 -15.57 -16.97
N ALA A 39 9.13 -14.26 -17.16
CA ALA A 39 8.16 -13.47 -16.39
C ALA A 39 6.74 -13.98 -16.59
N GLY A 40 6.34 -14.28 -17.83
CA GLY A 40 5.03 -14.82 -18.15
C GLY A 40 4.76 -16.19 -17.51
N GLN A 41 5.79 -17.04 -17.41
CA GLN A 41 5.66 -18.32 -16.72
C GLN A 41 5.51 -18.13 -15.20
N ALA A 42 6.33 -17.28 -14.59
CA ALA A 42 6.28 -17.01 -13.17
C ALA A 42 4.92 -16.39 -12.75
N LEU A 43 4.34 -15.53 -13.59
CA LEU A 43 3.03 -14.93 -13.37
C LEU A 43 1.87 -15.94 -13.30
N LYS A 44 2.00 -17.11 -13.93
CA LYS A 44 1.01 -18.19 -13.84
C LYS A 44 1.06 -18.90 -12.47
N GLU A 45 2.21 -18.89 -11.82
CA GLU A 45 2.46 -19.57 -10.55
C GLU A 45 2.22 -18.65 -9.36
N HIS A 46 2.65 -17.39 -9.50
CA HIS A 46 2.52 -16.39 -8.45
C HIS A 46 2.29 -14.99 -9.04
N ILE A 47 1.35 -14.24 -8.47
CA ILE A 47 1.02 -12.87 -8.90
C ILE A 47 1.72 -11.90 -7.94
N PRO A 48 2.66 -11.04 -8.43
CA PRO A 48 3.32 -10.05 -7.60
C PRO A 48 2.40 -8.87 -7.28
N THR A 49 2.87 -8.01 -6.39
CA THR A 49 2.18 -6.75 -6.06
C THR A 49 2.27 -5.71 -7.19
N LEU A 50 3.38 -5.75 -7.98
CA LEU A 50 3.63 -4.83 -9.10
C LEU A 50 4.64 -5.46 -10.06
N VAL A 51 4.53 -5.10 -11.35
CA VAL A 51 5.50 -5.47 -12.39
C VAL A 51 6.22 -4.22 -12.89
N LEU A 52 7.55 -4.23 -12.82
CA LEU A 52 8.43 -3.33 -13.58
C LEU A 52 8.81 -4.05 -14.86
N LEU A 53 8.59 -3.43 -16.02
CA LEU A 53 8.74 -4.07 -17.30
C LEU A 53 9.53 -3.21 -18.27
N ASP A 54 10.71 -3.68 -18.70
CA ASP A 54 11.40 -3.02 -19.80
C ASP A 54 10.59 -3.16 -21.09
N TRP A 55 10.59 -2.10 -21.86
CA TRP A 55 9.92 -2.06 -23.15
C TRP A 55 10.59 -2.96 -24.18
N ASN A 56 11.95 -2.93 -24.24
CA ASN A 56 12.75 -3.67 -25.20
C ASN A 56 13.45 -4.85 -24.53
N MET A 57 12.98 -6.04 -24.81
CA MET A 57 13.56 -7.28 -24.27
C MET A 57 14.13 -8.15 -25.42
N PRO A 58 15.11 -9.03 -25.16
CA PRO A 58 15.72 -9.89 -26.18
C PRO A 58 14.73 -10.78 -26.93
N ASP A 59 13.66 -11.19 -26.24
CA ASP A 59 12.62 -12.08 -26.77
C ASP A 59 11.35 -11.33 -27.23
N GLY A 60 11.41 -9.99 -27.36
CA GLY A 60 10.34 -9.21 -27.93
C GLY A 60 10.06 -7.87 -27.23
N ARG A 61 8.91 -7.29 -27.52
CA ARG A 61 8.46 -6.03 -26.88
C ARG A 61 7.57 -6.32 -25.67
N GLY A 62 7.78 -5.58 -24.58
CA GLY A 62 7.04 -5.73 -23.33
C GLY A 62 5.53 -5.49 -23.43
N ASP A 63 5.07 -4.74 -24.49
CA ASP A 63 3.66 -4.48 -24.73
C ASP A 63 2.82 -5.76 -24.91
N GLY A 64 3.41 -6.81 -25.49
CA GLY A 64 2.76 -8.12 -25.62
C GLY A 64 2.46 -8.75 -24.26
N LEU A 65 3.45 -8.75 -23.36
CA LEU A 65 3.29 -9.25 -22.00
C LEU A 65 2.30 -8.36 -21.19
N CYS A 66 2.37 -7.05 -21.34
CA CYS A 66 1.44 -6.13 -20.69
C CYS A 66 -0.01 -6.41 -21.07
N ARG A 67 -0.32 -6.53 -22.39
CA ARG A 67 -1.66 -6.88 -22.86
C ARG A 67 -2.13 -8.24 -22.34
N TRP A 68 -1.23 -9.21 -22.27
CA TRP A 68 -1.56 -10.53 -21.71
C TRP A 68 -1.86 -10.43 -20.20
N ILE A 69 -1.07 -9.68 -19.44
CA ILE A 69 -1.33 -9.41 -18.02
C ILE A 69 -2.72 -8.77 -17.84
N ARG A 70 -3.05 -7.74 -18.62
CA ARG A 70 -4.35 -7.03 -18.53
C ARG A 70 -5.55 -7.92 -18.82
N ARG A 71 -5.41 -8.93 -19.68
CA ARG A 71 -6.48 -9.90 -19.96
C ARG A 71 -6.73 -10.84 -18.78
N ASN A 72 -5.70 -11.17 -18.02
CA ASN A 72 -5.76 -12.13 -16.92
C ASN A 72 -5.93 -11.46 -15.54
N TRP A 73 -5.26 -10.33 -15.33
CA TRP A 73 -5.25 -9.59 -14.06
C TRP A 73 -5.33 -8.09 -14.33
N LYS A 74 -6.56 -7.60 -14.44
CA LYS A 74 -6.85 -6.20 -14.82
C LYS A 74 -6.22 -5.18 -13.88
N GLU A 75 -6.17 -5.49 -12.58
CA GLU A 75 -5.74 -4.59 -11.52
C GLU A 75 -4.26 -4.76 -11.12
N LEU A 76 -3.50 -5.67 -11.76
CA LEU A 76 -2.09 -5.84 -11.45
C LEU A 76 -1.31 -4.61 -11.95
N PRO A 77 -0.66 -3.82 -11.04
CA PRO A 77 0.05 -2.61 -11.45
C PRO A 77 1.25 -2.92 -12.34
N ILE A 78 1.42 -2.14 -13.42
CA ILE A 78 2.55 -2.25 -14.35
C ILE A 78 3.16 -0.87 -14.58
N ILE A 79 4.48 -0.76 -14.36
CA ILE A 79 5.29 0.39 -14.77
C ILE A 79 6.20 -0.04 -15.91
N PHE A 80 6.13 0.63 -17.05
CA PHE A 80 7.11 0.47 -18.12
C PHE A 80 8.38 1.28 -17.85
N LEU A 81 9.51 0.67 -18.14
CA LEU A 81 10.81 1.33 -18.25
C LEU A 81 11.18 1.40 -19.74
N THR A 82 11.49 2.59 -20.27
CA THR A 82 11.65 2.76 -21.72
C THR A 82 12.72 3.79 -22.06
N VAL A 83 13.37 3.68 -23.19
CA VAL A 83 14.28 4.70 -23.71
C VAL A 83 13.53 5.83 -24.41
N ARG A 84 14.10 7.04 -24.41
CA ARG A 84 13.47 8.29 -24.83
C ARG A 84 12.92 8.31 -26.29
N GLY A 85 13.37 7.43 -27.16
CA GLY A 85 12.92 7.32 -28.55
C GLY A 85 11.56 6.64 -28.74
N ASP A 86 11.12 5.85 -27.75
CA ASP A 86 9.90 5.04 -27.83
C ASP A 86 8.66 5.83 -27.33
N CYS A 87 8.85 7.12 -26.94
CA CYS A 87 7.76 7.95 -26.41
C CYS A 87 6.64 8.24 -27.42
N ALA A 88 6.89 8.22 -28.72
CA ALA A 88 5.84 8.33 -29.75
C ALA A 88 4.93 7.08 -29.79
N ASP A 89 5.51 5.92 -29.51
CA ASP A 89 4.78 4.65 -29.29
C ASP A 89 4.04 4.66 -27.94
N ILE A 90 4.52 5.40 -26.93
CA ILE A 90 3.87 5.56 -25.63
C ILE A 90 2.57 6.33 -25.75
N VAL A 91 2.53 7.40 -26.57
CA VAL A 91 1.29 8.21 -26.79
C VAL A 91 0.23 7.38 -27.54
N SER A 92 0.64 6.51 -28.49
CA SER A 92 -0.25 5.50 -29.08
C SER A 92 -0.50 4.33 -28.10
N GLY A 93 0.36 4.13 -27.11
CA GLY A 93 0.38 3.01 -26.17
C GLY A 93 -0.34 3.23 -24.84
N PHE A 94 -0.94 4.40 -24.55
CA PHE A 94 -1.96 4.51 -23.48
C PHE A 94 -3.11 3.50 -23.70
N GLY A 95 -3.25 2.97 -24.91
CA GLY A 95 -4.09 1.82 -25.23
C GLY A 95 -3.56 0.45 -24.78
N ASN A 96 -2.28 0.33 -24.34
CA ASN A 96 -1.67 -0.95 -23.99
C ASN A 96 -1.90 -1.37 -22.53
N GLY A 97 -2.47 -0.47 -21.71
CA GLY A 97 -2.95 -0.81 -20.35
C GLY A 97 -1.89 -0.75 -19.23
N ALA A 98 -0.73 -0.13 -19.44
CA ALA A 98 0.17 0.17 -18.33
C ALA A 98 -0.35 1.34 -17.47
N ASP A 99 0.06 1.35 -16.20
CA ASP A 99 -0.40 2.35 -15.23
C ASP A 99 0.55 3.54 -15.12
N ASP A 100 1.83 3.35 -15.45
CA ASP A 100 2.85 4.42 -15.49
C ASP A 100 4.00 4.06 -16.43
N TYR A 101 4.82 5.08 -16.78
CA TYR A 101 6.01 4.98 -17.64
C TYR A 101 7.15 5.78 -17.05
N ILE A 102 8.35 5.22 -17.09
CA ILE A 102 9.58 5.88 -16.66
C ILE A 102 10.61 5.80 -17.79
N VAL A 103 11.15 6.96 -18.17
CA VAL A 103 12.14 7.05 -19.24
C VAL A 103 13.53 6.80 -18.69
N LYS A 104 14.28 5.90 -19.33
CA LYS A 104 15.71 5.64 -19.07
C LYS A 104 16.58 6.75 -19.73
N PRO A 105 17.64 7.24 -19.06
CA PRO A 105 18.05 6.91 -17.69
C PRO A 105 17.16 7.59 -16.64
N PHE A 106 16.96 6.94 -15.48
CA PHE A 106 16.16 7.45 -14.39
C PHE A 106 16.91 7.40 -13.05
N GLU A 107 16.51 8.28 -12.15
CA GLU A 107 16.98 8.26 -10.77
C GLU A 107 16.19 7.21 -9.97
N LEU A 108 16.88 6.44 -9.09
CA LEU A 108 16.27 5.38 -8.30
C LEU A 108 15.20 5.90 -7.33
N GLU A 109 15.39 7.11 -6.79
CA GLU A 109 14.41 7.81 -5.96
C GLU A 109 13.12 8.13 -6.72
N VAL A 110 13.24 8.50 -8.01
CA VAL A 110 12.08 8.78 -8.87
C VAL A 110 11.32 7.48 -9.15
N LEU A 111 12.03 6.39 -9.47
CA LEU A 111 11.42 5.07 -9.64
C LEU A 111 10.67 4.64 -8.38
N HIS A 112 11.32 4.72 -7.21
CA HIS A 112 10.71 4.37 -5.92
C HIS A 112 9.45 5.20 -5.64
N SER A 113 9.52 6.53 -5.83
CA SER A 113 8.39 7.43 -5.61
C SER A 113 7.18 7.08 -6.51
N ARG A 114 7.42 6.69 -7.76
CA ARG A 114 6.37 6.26 -8.70
C ARG A 114 5.79 4.90 -8.34
N ILE A 115 6.62 3.94 -7.93
CA ILE A 115 6.16 2.66 -7.38
C ILE A 115 5.20 2.91 -6.21
N LEU A 116 5.62 3.72 -5.22
CA LEU A 116 4.78 4.05 -4.08
C LEU A 116 3.48 4.76 -4.50
N ALA A 117 3.54 5.72 -5.44
CA ALA A 117 2.37 6.43 -5.92
C ALA A 117 1.38 5.49 -6.63
N LEU A 118 1.88 4.52 -7.42
CA LEU A 118 1.04 3.54 -8.09
C LEU A 118 0.44 2.54 -7.12
N LEU A 119 1.24 1.97 -6.23
CA LEU A 119 0.78 1.06 -5.19
C LEU A 119 -0.26 1.71 -4.26
N ARG A 120 -0.13 3.03 -4.01
CA ARG A 120 -1.16 3.81 -3.29
C ARG A 120 -2.50 3.80 -4.02
N ARG A 121 -2.50 4.05 -5.33
CA ARG A 121 -3.73 4.10 -6.15
C ARG A 121 -4.44 2.74 -6.24
N THR A 122 -3.66 1.66 -6.28
CA THR A 122 -4.18 0.30 -6.42
C THR A 122 -4.50 -0.39 -5.10
N GLY A 123 -4.26 0.28 -3.97
CA GLY A 123 -4.50 -0.30 -2.64
C GLY A 123 -3.50 -1.39 -2.22
N ASN A 124 -2.41 -1.55 -2.97
CA ASN A 124 -1.43 -2.62 -2.78
C ASN A 124 -0.22 -2.23 -1.91
N VAL A 125 -0.22 -1.07 -1.26
CA VAL A 125 0.85 -0.71 -0.31
C VAL A 125 0.57 -1.37 1.03
N ALA A 126 1.44 -2.28 1.42
CA ALA A 126 1.54 -2.71 2.81
C ALA A 126 1.80 -1.45 3.68
N GLY A 127 0.86 -1.11 4.54
CA GLY A 127 0.94 0.08 5.40
C GLY A 127 -0.14 1.14 5.16
N GLN A 128 -0.93 1.05 4.09
CA GLN A 128 -2.04 1.99 3.86
C GLN A 128 -3.38 1.53 4.42
N TYR A 129 -3.47 0.25 4.74
CA TYR A 129 -4.60 -0.30 5.46
C TYR A 129 -4.15 -0.76 6.83
N LEU A 130 -4.80 -0.28 7.84
CA LEU A 130 -4.74 -0.87 9.16
C LEU A 130 -5.96 -1.77 9.32
N SER A 131 -5.77 -2.97 9.85
CA SER A 131 -6.89 -3.89 10.04
C SER A 131 -6.83 -4.60 11.39
N CYS A 132 -8.02 -4.84 11.97
CA CYS A 132 -8.21 -5.59 13.20
C CYS A 132 -9.63 -6.15 13.21
N ASP A 133 -9.80 -7.47 13.30
CA ASP A 133 -11.10 -8.17 13.44
C ASP A 133 -12.21 -7.68 12.49
N GLY A 134 -11.89 -7.57 11.19
CA GLY A 134 -12.84 -7.12 10.18
C GLY A 134 -13.08 -5.60 10.12
N ILE A 135 -12.43 -4.82 10.98
CA ILE A 135 -12.35 -3.37 10.85
C ILE A 135 -11.12 -3.05 9.98
N ARG A 136 -11.29 -2.24 8.96
CA ARG A 136 -10.24 -1.83 8.03
C ARG A 136 -10.25 -0.32 7.84
N MET A 137 -9.11 0.33 8.02
CA MET A 137 -8.90 1.75 7.75
C MET A 137 -8.09 1.91 6.47
N ASP A 138 -8.60 2.68 5.53
CA ASP A 138 -7.85 3.17 4.37
C ASP A 138 -7.27 4.53 4.71
N LEU A 139 -5.96 4.58 4.93
CA LEU A 139 -5.27 5.80 5.35
C LEU A 139 -5.17 6.85 4.24
N ASN A 140 -5.28 6.45 2.96
CA ASN A 140 -5.22 7.37 1.84
C ASN A 140 -6.56 8.03 1.57
N ARG A 141 -7.63 7.23 1.62
CA ARG A 141 -9.00 7.71 1.38
C ARG A 141 -9.63 8.29 2.63
N HIS A 142 -8.97 8.14 3.78
CA HIS A 142 -9.50 8.54 5.08
C HIS A 142 -10.85 7.88 5.40
N THR A 143 -11.02 6.62 4.94
CA THR A 143 -12.25 5.84 5.09
C THR A 143 -12.06 4.65 6.02
N VAL A 144 -13.12 4.26 6.68
CA VAL A 144 -13.15 3.11 7.59
C VAL A 144 -14.25 2.17 7.15
N PHE A 145 -13.92 0.89 7.09
CA PHE A 145 -14.88 -0.18 6.78
C PHE A 145 -14.93 -1.16 7.93
N GLN A 146 -16.13 -1.66 8.21
CA GLN A 146 -16.31 -2.84 9.04
C GLN A 146 -16.97 -3.93 8.20
N ARG A 147 -16.24 -5.02 7.97
CA ARG A 147 -16.59 -6.03 6.96
C ARG A 147 -16.69 -5.39 5.57
N LEU A 148 -17.92 -5.22 5.02
CA LEU A 148 -18.16 -4.61 3.70
C LEU A 148 -18.90 -3.27 3.79
N GLU A 149 -19.19 -2.77 5.00
CA GLU A 149 -19.92 -1.53 5.26
C GLU A 149 -18.95 -0.39 5.57
N GLU A 150 -19.14 0.76 4.93
CA GLU A 150 -18.38 1.97 5.23
C GLU A 150 -18.93 2.64 6.50
N ILE A 151 -18.05 2.94 7.44
CA ILE A 151 -18.39 3.54 8.73
C ILE A 151 -17.94 5.00 8.76
N PHE A 152 -18.87 5.92 8.89
CA PHE A 152 -18.58 7.35 8.94
C PHE A 152 -18.17 7.77 10.36
N LEU A 153 -16.90 8.12 10.51
CA LEU A 153 -16.32 8.62 11.77
C LEU A 153 -16.12 10.13 11.71
N SER A 154 -16.29 10.80 12.85
CA SER A 154 -15.79 12.17 13.03
C SER A 154 -14.26 12.16 13.09
N GLU A 155 -13.62 13.32 12.89
CA GLU A 155 -12.15 13.42 12.92
C GLU A 155 -11.58 12.89 14.24
N ALA A 156 -12.14 13.23 15.38
CA ALA A 156 -11.68 12.74 16.69
C ALA A 156 -11.86 11.22 16.85
N GLU A 157 -12.93 10.64 16.31
CA GLU A 157 -13.16 9.19 16.31
C GLU A 157 -12.19 8.48 15.37
N TYR A 158 -11.92 9.07 14.19
CA TYR A 158 -10.96 8.55 13.23
C TYR A 158 -9.53 8.54 13.80
N GLN A 159 -9.07 9.66 14.38
CA GLN A 159 -7.76 9.79 15.00
C GLN A 159 -7.60 8.83 16.19
N LEU A 160 -8.67 8.64 16.98
CA LEU A 160 -8.66 7.68 18.07
C LEU A 160 -8.51 6.24 17.57
N LEU A 161 -9.25 5.86 16.53
CA LEU A 161 -9.14 4.54 15.91
C LEU A 161 -7.74 4.35 15.29
N LEU A 162 -7.22 5.36 14.58
CA LEU A 162 -5.89 5.35 13.98
C LEU A 162 -4.79 5.13 15.03
N CYS A 163 -4.83 5.88 16.13
CA CYS A 163 -3.87 5.74 17.23
C CYS A 163 -3.88 4.31 17.79
N LEU A 164 -5.03 3.70 17.99
CA LEU A 164 -5.17 2.35 18.51
C LEU A 164 -4.73 1.29 17.50
N MET A 165 -5.07 1.44 16.23
CA MET A 165 -4.66 0.55 15.13
C MET A 165 -3.14 0.55 14.93
N GLN A 166 -2.50 1.72 14.98
CA GLN A 166 -1.04 1.84 14.88
C GLN A 166 -0.30 1.19 16.06
N ASN A 167 -0.95 1.12 17.21
CA ASN A 167 -0.43 0.49 18.42
C ASN A 167 -1.08 -0.87 18.71
N LYS A 168 -1.56 -1.57 17.68
CA LYS A 168 -2.23 -2.87 17.82
C LYS A 168 -1.40 -3.86 18.66
N GLY A 169 -2.06 -4.56 19.58
CA GLY A 169 -1.42 -5.47 20.55
C GLY A 169 -0.83 -4.79 21.79
N LYS A 170 -0.72 -3.44 21.79
CA LYS A 170 -0.17 -2.67 22.92
C LYS A 170 -1.26 -1.86 23.62
N THR A 171 -1.14 -1.67 24.93
CA THR A 171 -2.03 -0.75 25.66
C THR A 171 -1.53 0.69 25.48
N VAL A 172 -2.41 1.56 24.96
CA VAL A 172 -2.16 2.99 24.86
C VAL A 172 -2.79 3.69 26.06
N THR A 173 -2.00 4.45 26.81
CA THR A 173 -2.48 5.15 28.01
C THR A 173 -3.40 6.31 27.65
N ARG A 174 -4.26 6.71 28.57
CA ARG A 174 -5.19 7.82 28.36
C ARG A 174 -4.47 9.13 28.07
N GLU A 175 -3.38 9.39 28.80
CA GLU A 175 -2.54 10.58 28.65
C GLU A 175 -1.95 10.62 27.23
N LYS A 176 -1.36 9.53 26.77
CA LYS A 176 -0.79 9.44 25.41
C LYS A 176 -1.83 9.66 24.31
N ILE A 177 -3.05 9.15 24.49
CA ILE A 177 -4.14 9.37 23.53
C ILE A 177 -4.57 10.85 23.51
N LEU A 178 -4.70 11.48 24.68
CA LEU A 178 -5.06 12.89 24.80
C LEU A 178 -4.01 13.79 24.15
N GLU A 179 -2.74 13.57 24.48
CA GLU A 179 -1.61 14.31 23.91
C GLU A 179 -1.57 14.20 22.37
N GLN A 180 -1.72 13.00 21.83
CA GLN A 180 -1.63 12.74 20.39
C GLN A 180 -2.81 13.35 19.59
N ILE A 181 -4.03 13.35 20.13
CA ILE A 181 -5.24 13.69 19.37
C ILE A 181 -5.67 15.14 19.60
N TRP A 182 -5.51 15.65 20.80
CA TRP A 182 -6.06 16.97 21.18
C TRP A 182 -5.00 18.00 21.53
N ASP A 183 -3.94 17.64 22.28
CA ASP A 183 -2.93 18.60 22.70
C ASP A 183 -2.05 19.07 21.54
N ALA A 184 -1.80 18.20 20.56
CA ALA A 184 -1.09 18.56 19.33
C ALA A 184 -1.80 19.67 18.52
N ASN A 185 -3.11 19.85 18.70
CA ASN A 185 -3.92 20.89 18.05
C ASN A 185 -4.27 22.07 18.97
N GLY A 186 -3.65 22.18 20.15
CA GLY A 186 -3.90 23.27 21.10
C GLY A 186 -5.24 23.21 21.83
N ASN A 187 -5.97 22.12 21.72
CA ASN A 187 -7.26 21.91 22.38
C ASN A 187 -7.06 21.05 23.63
N TYR A 188 -6.80 21.70 24.77
CA TYR A 188 -6.73 21.00 26.05
C TYR A 188 -8.10 20.42 26.43
N VAL A 189 -8.27 19.11 26.28
CA VAL A 189 -9.50 18.39 26.64
C VAL A 189 -9.26 17.46 27.82
N ASN A 190 -10.34 17.26 28.60
CA ASN A 190 -10.27 16.42 29.79
C ASN A 190 -10.57 14.93 29.47
N ASN A 191 -10.35 14.08 30.45
CA ASN A 191 -10.61 12.64 30.39
C ASN A 191 -12.05 12.25 30.01
N ASN A 192 -13.03 13.13 30.22
CA ASN A 192 -14.42 12.87 29.86
C ASN A 192 -14.62 12.89 28.35
N THR A 193 -13.94 13.81 27.63
CA THR A 193 -13.99 13.88 26.16
C THR A 193 -13.51 12.56 25.53
N LEU A 194 -12.37 12.03 25.98
CA LEU A 194 -11.87 10.73 25.52
C LEU A 194 -12.87 9.59 25.79
N THR A 195 -13.48 9.59 26.97
CA THR A 195 -14.46 8.54 27.32
C THR A 195 -15.70 8.60 26.44
N VAL A 196 -16.20 9.81 26.15
CA VAL A 196 -17.36 10.00 25.26
C VAL A 196 -17.02 9.64 23.82
N THR A 197 -15.84 10.07 23.32
CA THR A 197 -15.38 9.72 21.96
C THR A 197 -15.20 8.21 21.81
N MET A 198 -14.62 7.54 22.80
CA MET A 198 -14.46 6.09 22.80
C MET A 198 -15.82 5.36 22.80
N LYS A 199 -16.80 5.85 23.55
CA LYS A 199 -18.15 5.29 23.54
C LYS A 199 -18.77 5.42 22.15
N ARG A 200 -18.75 6.62 21.55
CA ARG A 200 -19.28 6.86 20.20
C ARG A 200 -18.59 6.01 19.15
N LEU A 201 -17.27 5.87 19.21
CA LEU A 201 -16.49 5.01 18.32
C LEU A 201 -16.96 3.54 18.42
N ARG A 202 -17.12 3.03 19.64
CA ARG A 202 -17.64 1.65 19.84
C ARG A 202 -19.05 1.47 19.30
N ASP A 203 -19.94 2.44 19.55
CA ASP A 203 -21.31 2.37 19.07
C ASP A 203 -21.34 2.29 17.54
N LYS A 204 -20.55 3.12 16.84
CA LYS A 204 -20.43 3.11 15.37
C LYS A 204 -19.79 1.84 14.83
N LEU A 205 -18.84 1.25 15.55
CA LEU A 205 -18.19 0.00 15.20
C LEU A 205 -18.94 -1.22 15.77
N HIS A 206 -20.21 -1.12 16.08
CA HIS A 206 -21.06 -2.21 16.57
C HIS A 206 -20.44 -3.00 17.74
N GLN A 207 -19.83 -2.30 18.70
CA GLN A 207 -19.22 -2.86 19.92
C GLN A 207 -18.15 -3.94 19.63
N PRO A 208 -17.08 -3.62 18.91
CA PRO A 208 -16.10 -4.62 18.47
C PRO A 208 -15.35 -5.22 19.66
N VAL A 209 -15.22 -6.54 19.67
CA VAL A 209 -14.55 -7.30 20.74
C VAL A 209 -13.04 -7.00 20.78
N CYS A 210 -12.45 -6.65 19.63
CA CYS A 210 -11.02 -6.31 19.50
C CYS A 210 -10.64 -5.00 20.22
N LEU A 211 -11.61 -4.13 20.56
CA LEU A 211 -11.36 -2.84 21.22
C LEU A 211 -11.60 -2.94 22.72
N LYS A 212 -10.55 -3.21 23.48
CA LYS A 212 -10.59 -3.49 24.91
C LYS A 212 -10.31 -2.26 25.77
N THR A 213 -10.95 -2.20 26.95
CA THR A 213 -10.61 -1.23 28.02
C THR A 213 -9.66 -1.91 29.00
N VAL A 214 -8.49 -1.33 29.21
CA VAL A 214 -7.58 -1.69 30.28
C VAL A 214 -7.85 -0.76 31.44
N ARG A 215 -8.55 -1.26 32.48
CA ARG A 215 -9.02 -0.44 33.62
C ARG A 215 -7.89 0.36 34.23
N SER A 216 -8.15 1.61 34.54
CA SER A 216 -7.21 2.60 35.13
C SER A 216 -5.98 2.93 34.29
N VAL A 217 -5.79 2.33 33.08
CA VAL A 217 -4.62 2.55 32.25
C VAL A 217 -5.00 3.23 30.93
N GLY A 218 -5.87 2.60 30.13
CA GLY A 218 -6.19 3.10 28.81
C GLY A 218 -6.98 2.12 27.96
N TYR A 219 -6.61 2.05 26.69
CA TYR A 219 -7.30 1.20 25.70
C TYR A 219 -6.29 0.37 24.91
N ARG A 220 -6.74 -0.77 24.41
CA ARG A 220 -5.95 -1.68 23.59
C ARG A 220 -6.80 -2.24 22.46
N MET A 221 -6.21 -2.32 21.28
CA MET A 221 -6.79 -3.00 20.15
C MET A 221 -5.95 -4.21 19.76
N GLU A 222 -6.58 -5.38 19.66
CA GLU A 222 -5.91 -6.65 19.33
C GLU A 222 -6.88 -7.58 18.62
N ASP A 223 -6.37 -8.42 17.69
CA ASP A 223 -7.21 -9.43 17.04
C ASP A 223 -7.74 -10.41 18.09
N THR A 224 -9.00 -10.79 17.95
CA THR A 224 -9.58 -11.91 18.69
C THR A 224 -9.33 -13.17 17.86
N LEU A 225 -8.61 -14.14 18.45
CA LEU A 225 -8.30 -15.45 17.85
C LEU A 225 -9.58 -16.22 17.50
#